data_d3c3878bef16368a83e7e4407b4d205a
#
_entry.id   d3c3878bef16368a83e7e4407b4d205a
#
_cell.length_a   1.000
_cell.length_b   1.000
_cell.length_c   1.000
_cell.angle_alpha   90.00
_cell.angle_beta   90.00
_cell.angle_gamma   90.00
#
_symmetry.space_group_name_H-M   'P 1'
#
loop_
_entity.id
_entity.type
_entity.pdbx_description
1 polymer ?
#
loop_
_entity_poly.entity_id
_entity_poly.type
_entity_poly.pdbx_seq_one_letter_code
_entity_poly.pdbx_strand_id
1 'polypeptide(L)'
;AVAGDDLQAIALEVPAGPINWDSLGILVAIDTYRPGAGQLTLPGAILRSEIGFEFLLELRSPADATLRILPAYNPYAGEASILQGDDFGRFYRRPATIGVETDGRFDPMFVITNRARFGRDGTFFPAQGYDRGVLEFGTADRSSLADWFADPAAGLIEIRLPWGLLNVTDPSSRTVLFDRSDQLEGEFGTAVTDGFRMGVVVYDKSNPAAPIATLPSAVNGRWRSADFTPWTWTTWEAPTSHSRLKPVYDSLQATWRPR
;
A
#
# COMPACT_ATOMS: atom_id res chain seq x y z
N ALA A 1 3.84 -6.05 14.55
CA ALA A 1 3.73 -6.53 13.17
C ALA A 1 4.46 -7.85 13.02
N VAL A 2 4.05 -8.67 12.09
CA VAL A 2 4.65 -9.99 11.80
C VAL A 2 4.81 -10.10 10.29
N ALA A 3 5.96 -10.61 9.83
CA ALA A 3 6.19 -10.93 8.43
C ALA A 3 5.81 -12.38 8.13
N GLY A 4 5.11 -12.59 7.03
CA GLY A 4 4.89 -13.89 6.41
C GLY A 4 5.44 -13.91 5.00
N ASP A 5 5.43 -15.07 4.35
CA ASP A 5 5.99 -15.22 3.01
C ASP A 5 5.28 -14.32 1.98
N ASP A 6 3.96 -14.15 2.11
CA ASP A 6 3.12 -13.43 1.16
C ASP A 6 2.59 -12.08 1.69
N LEU A 7 2.58 -11.89 3.01
CA LEU A 7 1.84 -10.81 3.66
C LEU A 7 2.63 -10.14 4.79
N GLN A 8 2.44 -8.82 4.89
CA GLN A 8 2.72 -8.05 6.09
C GLN A 8 1.49 -8.09 7.02
N ALA A 9 1.62 -8.65 8.21
CA ALA A 9 0.57 -8.64 9.23
C ALA A 9 0.83 -7.57 10.29
N ILE A 10 -0.18 -6.77 10.61
CA ILE A 10 -0.17 -5.73 11.63
C ILE A 10 -1.33 -6.00 12.58
N ALA A 11 -1.05 -6.09 13.88
CA ALA A 11 -2.08 -6.14 14.92
C ALA A 11 -2.09 -4.82 15.68
N LEU A 12 -3.27 -4.25 15.87
CA LEU A 12 -3.50 -3.05 16.67
C LEU A 12 -4.42 -3.41 17.84
N GLU A 13 -4.01 -3.03 19.03
CA GLU A 13 -4.85 -3.11 20.22
C GLU A 13 -5.29 -1.71 20.62
N VAL A 14 -6.59 -1.52 20.84
CA VAL A 14 -7.19 -0.27 21.28
C VAL A 14 -7.55 -0.40 22.77
N PRO A 15 -6.71 0.11 23.69
CA PRO A 15 -6.88 -0.14 25.13
C PRO A 15 -8.15 0.48 25.75
N ALA A 16 -8.80 1.40 25.05
CA ALA A 16 -9.91 2.19 25.59
C ALA A 16 -11.28 1.50 25.56
N GLY A 17 -11.35 0.19 25.22
CA GLY A 17 -12.61 -0.56 25.15
C GLY A 17 -13.09 -0.81 23.72
N PRO A 18 -14.37 -1.14 23.53
CA PRO A 18 -14.88 -1.56 22.22
C PRO A 18 -14.75 -0.45 21.16
N ILE A 19 -14.40 -0.84 19.95
CA ILE A 19 -14.25 0.07 18.82
C ILE A 19 -15.64 0.45 18.31
N ASN A 20 -15.97 1.72 18.42
CA ASN A 20 -17.21 2.28 17.87
C ASN A 20 -16.95 2.89 16.49
N TRP A 21 -17.22 2.13 15.44
CA TRP A 21 -17.03 2.57 14.06
C TRP A 21 -17.94 3.71 13.62
N ASP A 22 -19.01 4.03 14.35
CA ASP A 22 -19.87 5.16 14.00
C ASP A 22 -19.20 6.51 14.33
N SER A 23 -18.36 6.53 15.35
CA SER A 23 -17.69 7.74 15.83
C SER A 23 -16.19 7.77 15.59
N LEU A 24 -15.52 6.62 15.51
CA LEU A 24 -14.08 6.55 15.43
C LEU A 24 -13.57 6.23 14.03
N GLY A 25 -12.44 6.84 13.67
CA GLY A 25 -11.61 6.45 12.54
C GLY A 25 -10.18 6.23 12.98
N ILE A 26 -9.46 5.41 12.23
CA ILE A 26 -8.06 5.06 12.51
C ILE A 26 -7.24 5.32 11.25
N LEU A 27 -6.12 6.01 11.41
CA LEU A 27 -5.10 6.16 10.39
C LEU A 27 -3.85 5.37 10.80
N VAL A 28 -3.25 4.64 9.87
CA VAL A 28 -1.93 4.04 10.03
C VAL A 28 -1.04 4.59 8.92
N ALA A 29 -0.09 5.44 9.31
CA ALA A 29 0.91 5.98 8.40
C ALA A 29 2.11 5.03 8.35
N ILE A 30 2.62 4.72 7.17
CA ILE A 30 3.69 3.74 6.97
C ILE A 30 4.81 4.38 6.14
N ASP A 31 6.03 4.38 6.71
CA ASP A 31 7.31 4.71 6.06
C ASP A 31 8.01 3.38 5.75
N THR A 32 8.27 3.13 4.48
CA THR A 32 8.82 1.84 4.01
C THR A 32 10.31 1.90 3.71
N TYR A 33 10.90 3.09 3.53
CA TYR A 33 12.34 3.23 3.26
C TYR A 33 12.84 4.64 3.53
N ARG A 34 14.17 4.80 3.67
CA ARG A 34 14.85 6.09 3.83
C ARG A 34 16.22 6.10 3.12
N PRO A 35 16.69 7.28 2.67
CA PRO A 35 15.97 8.54 2.47
C PRO A 35 15.17 8.47 1.18
N GLY A 36 14.02 9.18 1.11
CA GLY A 36 13.18 9.16 -0.07
C GLY A 36 12.08 10.22 -0.04
N ALA A 37 11.13 10.10 -0.96
CA ALA A 37 9.90 10.86 -0.91
C ALA A 37 9.11 10.50 0.36
N GLY A 38 8.29 11.41 0.83
CA GLY A 38 7.45 11.15 1.99
C GLY A 38 6.54 12.32 2.33
N GLN A 39 5.37 12.03 2.86
CA GLN A 39 4.41 13.02 3.34
C GLN A 39 4.64 13.30 4.82
N LEU A 40 4.95 14.56 5.17
CA LEU A 40 5.18 14.98 6.57
C LEU A 40 3.93 15.42 7.31
N THR A 41 2.79 15.50 6.62
CA THR A 41 1.53 15.95 7.20
C THR A 41 0.46 14.91 6.93
N LEU A 42 -0.28 14.49 7.93
CA LEU A 42 -1.44 13.62 7.73
C LEU A 42 -2.65 14.43 7.23
N PRO A 43 -3.63 13.79 6.57
CA PRO A 43 -4.80 14.46 6.02
C PRO A 43 -5.49 15.37 7.03
N GLY A 44 -6.02 16.52 6.56
CA GLY A 44 -6.65 17.53 7.41
C GLY A 44 -5.69 18.24 8.37
N ALA A 45 -4.38 18.06 8.20
CA ALA A 45 -3.35 18.55 9.11
C ALA A 45 -3.52 18.07 10.57
N ILE A 46 -4.17 16.91 10.75
CA ILE A 46 -4.44 16.32 12.06
C ILE A 46 -3.15 16.11 12.87
N LEU A 47 -2.03 15.86 12.17
CA LEU A 47 -0.73 15.64 12.79
C LEU A 47 0.38 15.91 11.77
N ARG A 48 1.51 16.44 12.26
CA ARG A 48 2.74 16.59 11.50
C ARG A 48 3.80 15.59 11.97
N SER A 49 4.73 15.26 11.08
CA SER A 49 5.82 14.31 11.37
C SER A 49 7.17 14.87 10.92
N GLU A 50 8.23 14.43 11.58
CA GLU A 50 9.63 14.68 11.15
C GLU A 50 10.12 13.59 10.18
N ILE A 51 9.35 12.50 10.06
CA ILE A 51 9.58 11.47 9.04
C ILE A 51 8.49 11.53 7.99
N GLY A 52 8.85 11.21 6.73
CA GLY A 52 7.89 11.08 5.65
C GLY A 52 7.23 9.71 5.65
N PHE A 53 5.99 9.65 5.18
CA PHE A 53 5.26 8.41 5.00
C PHE A 53 4.88 8.26 3.54
N GLU A 54 5.09 7.09 2.97
CA GLU A 54 4.70 6.76 1.61
C GLU A 54 3.27 6.24 1.55
N PHE A 55 2.79 5.60 2.61
CA PHE A 55 1.45 5.00 2.64
C PHE A 55 0.63 5.49 3.82
N LEU A 56 -0.67 5.56 3.58
CA LEU A 56 -1.68 5.84 4.59
C LEU A 56 -2.80 4.81 4.51
N LEU A 57 -2.94 4.00 5.53
CA LEU A 57 -4.09 3.14 5.72
C LEU A 57 -5.15 3.91 6.52
N GLU A 58 -6.36 3.93 6.03
CA GLU A 58 -7.50 4.58 6.66
C GLU A 58 -8.60 3.55 6.90
N LEU A 59 -8.93 3.32 8.17
CA LEU A 59 -10.01 2.45 8.61
C LEU A 59 -11.13 3.30 9.19
N ARG A 60 -12.24 3.41 8.47
CA ARG A 60 -13.42 4.15 8.91
C ARG A 60 -14.54 3.23 9.37
N SER A 61 -14.69 2.08 8.72
CA SER A 61 -15.68 1.07 9.07
C SER A 61 -15.33 -0.23 8.34
N PRO A 62 -15.98 -1.36 8.68
CA PRO A 62 -15.87 -2.59 7.89
C PRO A 62 -16.14 -2.45 6.41
N ALA A 63 -16.98 -1.48 6.01
CA ALA A 63 -17.32 -1.22 4.62
C ALA A 63 -16.50 -0.08 3.98
N ASP A 64 -15.66 0.62 4.76
CA ASP A 64 -14.88 1.76 4.31
C ASP A 64 -13.47 1.70 4.91
N ALA A 65 -12.60 0.99 4.21
CA ALA A 65 -11.19 0.85 4.54
C ALA A 65 -10.35 0.98 3.27
N THR A 66 -9.32 1.84 3.31
CA THR A 66 -8.48 2.11 2.15
C THR A 66 -7.02 2.24 2.52
N LEU A 67 -6.14 1.69 1.69
CA LEU A 67 -4.71 2.02 1.66
C LEU A 67 -4.47 3.02 0.53
N ARG A 68 -3.84 4.12 0.83
CA ARG A 68 -3.48 5.17 -0.12
C ARG A 68 -1.97 5.34 -0.18
N ILE A 69 -1.49 5.94 -1.24
CA ILE A 69 -0.07 6.10 -1.51
C ILE A 69 0.29 7.55 -1.78
N LEU A 70 1.48 7.96 -1.37
CA LEU A 70 2.07 9.25 -1.74
C LEU A 70 2.14 9.37 -3.27
N PRO A 71 1.63 10.46 -3.89
CA PRO A 71 1.62 10.60 -5.34
C PRO A 71 3.00 10.42 -5.98
N ALA A 72 4.04 10.98 -5.38
CA ALA A 72 5.42 10.87 -5.87
C ALA A 72 6.00 9.44 -5.81
N TYR A 73 5.42 8.56 -5.00
CA TYR A 73 5.86 7.17 -4.82
C TYR A 73 4.91 6.15 -5.49
N ASN A 74 3.90 6.64 -6.20
CA ASN A 74 2.89 5.79 -6.83
C ASN A 74 3.35 5.30 -8.22
N PRO A 75 3.72 4.02 -8.39
CA PRO A 75 4.14 3.49 -9.68
C PRO A 75 2.98 3.44 -10.71
N TYR A 76 1.74 3.56 -10.25
CA TYR A 76 0.53 3.52 -11.06
C TYR A 76 -0.07 4.91 -11.33
N ALA A 77 0.63 6.00 -10.97
CA ALA A 77 0.09 7.37 -11.09
C ALA A 77 -0.40 7.74 -12.50
N GLY A 78 0.19 7.14 -13.56
CA GLY A 78 -0.22 7.35 -14.93
C GLY A 78 -1.46 6.56 -15.37
N GLU A 79 -1.88 5.56 -14.62
CA GLU A 79 -2.96 4.66 -15.05
C GLU A 79 -4.35 5.31 -14.97
N ALA A 80 -4.58 6.15 -13.99
CA ALA A 80 -5.85 6.87 -13.85
C ALA A 80 -6.14 7.78 -15.07
N SER A 81 -5.12 8.41 -15.66
CA SER A 81 -5.27 9.25 -16.85
C SER A 81 -5.61 8.44 -18.11
N ILE A 82 -5.16 7.20 -18.20
CA ILE A 82 -5.49 6.30 -19.31
C ILE A 82 -6.99 5.96 -19.33
N LEU A 83 -7.61 5.80 -18.16
CA LEU A 83 -9.06 5.57 -18.09
C LEU A 83 -9.87 6.77 -18.56
N GLN A 84 -9.31 7.98 -18.46
CA GLN A 84 -9.91 9.22 -18.94
C GLN A 84 -9.68 9.45 -20.44
N GLY A 85 -8.93 8.56 -21.10
CA GLY A 85 -8.68 8.61 -22.54
C GLY A 85 -7.45 9.42 -22.95
N ASP A 86 -6.63 9.86 -22.01
CA ASP A 86 -5.60 10.87 -22.27
C ASP A 86 -4.29 10.33 -22.85
N ASP A 87 -3.97 9.04 -22.72
CA ASP A 87 -2.73 8.54 -23.36
C ASP A 87 -2.62 7.01 -23.40
N PHE A 88 -2.47 6.43 -24.57
CA PHE A 88 -2.25 5.00 -24.78
C PHE A 88 -0.80 4.54 -24.52
N GLY A 89 0.11 5.45 -24.22
CA GLY A 89 1.55 5.19 -24.26
C GLY A 89 2.31 5.31 -22.95
N ARG A 90 1.71 5.86 -21.90
CA ARG A 90 2.44 6.19 -20.68
C ARG A 90 2.17 5.18 -19.57
N PHE A 91 3.06 4.19 -19.43
CA PHE A 91 3.09 3.29 -18.30
C PHE A 91 4.16 3.72 -17.31
N TYR A 92 3.86 3.61 -16.02
CA TYR A 92 4.83 3.72 -14.92
C TYR A 92 5.70 4.99 -14.95
N ARG A 93 5.12 6.12 -15.31
CA ARG A 93 5.83 7.39 -15.15
C ARG A 93 5.72 7.86 -13.72
N ARG A 94 6.88 7.94 -13.09
CA ARG A 94 7.05 8.67 -11.86
C ARG A 94 6.66 10.14 -12.07
N PRO A 95 5.89 10.78 -11.15
CA PRO A 95 5.74 12.23 -11.15
C PRO A 95 7.10 12.92 -11.18
N ALA A 96 7.20 14.03 -11.92
CA ALA A 96 8.47 14.73 -12.12
C ALA A 96 9.08 15.34 -10.85
N THR A 97 8.29 15.48 -9.79
CA THR A 97 8.70 16.02 -8.49
C THR A 97 8.80 14.93 -7.46
N ILE A 98 10.02 14.62 -7.06
CA ILE A 98 10.32 13.76 -5.92
C ILE A 98 10.75 14.67 -4.80
N GLY A 99 10.12 14.52 -3.66
CA GLY A 99 10.48 15.30 -2.51
C GLY A 99 9.63 14.98 -1.30
N VAL A 100 9.91 15.73 -0.26
CA VAL A 100 9.11 15.70 0.94
C VAL A 100 7.91 16.61 0.72
N GLU A 101 6.71 16.06 0.87
CA GLU A 101 5.45 16.77 0.73
C GLU A 101 4.87 17.13 2.10
N THR A 102 4.01 18.15 2.14
CA THR A 102 3.43 18.66 3.39
C THR A 102 1.96 19.01 3.26
N ASP A 103 1.32 18.66 2.15
CA ASP A 103 -0.08 18.97 1.86
C ASP A 103 -1.09 17.95 2.43
N GLY A 104 -0.60 16.84 2.96
CA GLY A 104 -1.41 15.77 3.53
C GLY A 104 -2.11 14.91 2.48
N ARG A 105 -1.69 14.98 1.22
CA ARG A 105 -2.33 14.27 0.12
C ARG A 105 -1.75 12.87 -0.04
N PHE A 106 -2.66 11.90 -0.15
CA PHE A 106 -2.39 10.53 -0.58
C PHE A 106 -3.40 10.15 -1.66
N ASP A 107 -2.94 9.51 -2.71
CA ASP A 107 -3.76 9.13 -3.85
C ASP A 107 -4.21 7.66 -3.78
N PRO A 108 -5.32 7.29 -4.44
CA PRO A 108 -5.69 5.89 -4.64
C PRO A 108 -4.67 5.18 -5.54
N MET A 109 -4.55 3.86 -5.36
CA MET A 109 -3.67 3.00 -6.15
C MET A 109 -4.44 2.36 -7.31
N PHE A 110 -4.67 3.12 -8.35
CA PHE A 110 -5.49 2.68 -9.48
C PHE A 110 -4.69 1.80 -10.44
N VAL A 111 -5.22 0.62 -10.78
CA VAL A 111 -4.62 -0.36 -11.70
C VAL A 111 -5.55 -0.65 -12.85
N ILE A 112 -5.03 -0.62 -14.08
CA ILE A 112 -5.79 -0.99 -15.27
C ILE A 112 -5.74 -2.50 -15.47
N THR A 113 -6.91 -3.11 -15.52
CA THR A 113 -7.07 -4.54 -15.81
C THR A 113 -7.19 -4.81 -17.31
N ASN A 114 -7.84 -3.92 -18.04
CA ASN A 114 -7.98 -3.98 -19.49
C ASN A 114 -7.74 -2.61 -20.09
N ARG A 115 -6.91 -2.57 -21.14
CA ARG A 115 -6.71 -1.36 -21.91
C ARG A 115 -7.85 -1.11 -22.88
N ALA A 116 -8.10 0.13 -23.20
CA ALA A 116 -8.99 0.50 -24.29
C ALA A 116 -8.51 -0.13 -25.60
N ARG A 117 -9.45 -0.66 -26.39
CA ARG A 117 -9.16 -1.31 -27.67
C ARG A 117 -10.33 -1.22 -28.62
N PHE A 118 -10.07 -1.39 -29.91
CA PHE A 118 -11.08 -1.54 -30.93
C PHE A 118 -11.20 -3.01 -31.35
N GLY A 119 -12.41 -3.49 -31.50
CA GLY A 119 -12.71 -4.75 -32.15
C GLY A 119 -12.42 -4.69 -33.64
N ARG A 120 -12.36 -5.84 -34.30
CA ARG A 120 -12.18 -5.91 -35.78
C ARG A 120 -13.31 -5.24 -36.54
N ASP A 121 -14.48 -5.17 -35.94
CA ASP A 121 -15.70 -4.54 -36.45
C ASP A 121 -15.78 -3.03 -36.13
N GLY A 122 -14.74 -2.46 -35.52
CA GLY A 122 -14.70 -1.07 -35.11
C GLY A 122 -15.37 -0.78 -33.76
N THR A 123 -15.90 -1.80 -33.06
CA THR A 123 -16.47 -1.62 -31.72
C THR A 123 -15.41 -1.17 -30.74
N PHE A 124 -15.67 -0.07 -30.03
CA PHE A 124 -14.77 0.44 -28.99
C PHE A 124 -15.05 -0.23 -27.63
N PHE A 125 -14.01 -0.77 -27.02
CA PHE A 125 -14.02 -1.30 -25.67
C PHE A 125 -13.21 -0.35 -24.78
N PRO A 126 -13.83 0.34 -23.80
CA PRO A 126 -13.13 1.28 -22.91
C PRO A 126 -12.15 0.54 -21.99
N ALA A 127 -11.18 1.27 -21.47
CA ALA A 127 -10.31 0.77 -20.44
C ALA A 127 -11.10 0.48 -19.17
N GLN A 128 -10.67 -0.54 -18.42
CA GLN A 128 -11.23 -0.94 -17.14
C GLN A 128 -10.12 -1.02 -16.11
N GLY A 129 -10.42 -0.62 -14.89
CA GLY A 129 -9.49 -0.68 -13.78
C GLY A 129 -10.21 -0.62 -12.44
N TYR A 130 -9.45 -0.76 -11.38
CA TYR A 130 -9.94 -0.69 -10.00
C TYR A 130 -8.88 -0.09 -9.07
N ASP A 131 -9.31 0.42 -7.92
CA ASP A 131 -8.42 0.87 -6.85
C ASP A 131 -7.99 -0.35 -6.02
N ARG A 132 -6.71 -0.70 -6.10
CA ARG A 132 -6.10 -1.78 -5.31
C ARG A 132 -6.07 -1.49 -3.82
N GLY A 133 -6.16 -0.22 -3.46
CA GLY A 133 -6.13 0.21 -2.08
C GLY A 133 -7.46 0.07 -1.34
N VAL A 134 -8.55 -0.33 -2.00
CA VAL A 134 -9.79 -0.69 -1.31
C VAL A 134 -9.62 -2.03 -0.63
N LEU A 135 -9.73 -2.06 0.72
CA LEU A 135 -9.44 -3.24 1.52
C LEU A 135 -10.71 -4.01 1.87
N GLU A 136 -10.65 -5.33 1.73
CA GLU A 136 -11.75 -6.23 2.05
C GLU A 136 -11.75 -6.59 3.53
N PHE A 137 -12.91 -6.38 4.19
CA PHE A 137 -13.11 -6.77 5.58
C PHE A 137 -13.45 -8.26 5.69
N GLY A 138 -12.72 -8.96 6.55
CA GLY A 138 -12.96 -10.35 6.87
C GLY A 138 -14.05 -10.53 7.91
N THR A 139 -14.87 -11.57 7.73
CA THR A 139 -15.75 -12.09 8.76
C THR A 139 -15.35 -13.52 9.11
N ALA A 140 -15.84 -14.07 10.24
CA ALA A 140 -15.53 -15.43 10.66
C ALA A 140 -15.85 -16.49 9.57
N ASP A 141 -16.82 -16.19 8.69
CA ASP A 141 -17.25 -17.07 7.60
C ASP A 141 -16.57 -16.76 6.26
N ARG A 142 -15.75 -15.73 6.19
CA ARG A 142 -15.07 -15.32 4.96
C ARG A 142 -13.63 -15.76 4.91
N SER A 143 -13.21 -16.04 3.71
CA SER A 143 -11.99 -16.67 3.29
C SER A 143 -10.72 -15.89 3.69
N SER A 144 -9.59 -16.57 3.48
CA SER A 144 -8.22 -16.05 3.57
C SER A 144 -7.89 -14.85 2.67
N LEU A 145 -8.84 -14.33 1.87
CA LEU A 145 -8.65 -13.19 0.96
C LEU A 145 -8.95 -11.84 1.61
N ALA A 146 -9.44 -11.82 2.86
CA ALA A 146 -9.68 -10.56 3.57
C ALA A 146 -8.37 -9.86 3.92
N ASP A 147 -8.34 -8.54 3.69
CA ASP A 147 -7.18 -7.71 4.00
C ASP A 147 -7.13 -7.31 5.47
N TRP A 148 -8.27 -7.26 6.13
CA TRP A 148 -8.32 -6.89 7.53
C TRP A 148 -9.54 -7.45 8.26
N PHE A 149 -9.43 -7.52 9.58
CA PHE A 149 -10.46 -7.98 10.50
C PHE A 149 -10.45 -7.11 11.76
N ALA A 150 -11.59 -6.95 12.40
CA ALA A 150 -11.69 -6.31 13.71
C ALA A 150 -12.61 -7.12 14.62
N ASP A 151 -12.19 -7.28 15.86
CA ASP A 151 -13.05 -7.64 16.99
C ASP A 151 -13.30 -6.39 17.83
N PRO A 152 -14.43 -5.69 17.61
CA PRO A 152 -14.71 -4.46 18.33
C PRO A 152 -14.86 -4.66 19.84
N ALA A 153 -15.32 -5.83 20.27
CA ALA A 153 -15.50 -6.13 21.70
C ALA A 153 -14.16 -6.32 22.41
N ALA A 154 -13.21 -6.95 21.74
CA ALA A 154 -11.84 -7.14 22.24
C ALA A 154 -10.95 -5.90 22.04
N GLY A 155 -11.40 -4.91 21.22
CA GLY A 155 -10.55 -3.78 20.82
C GLY A 155 -9.38 -4.19 19.93
N LEU A 156 -9.50 -5.28 19.18
CA LEU A 156 -8.45 -5.83 18.35
C LEU A 156 -8.73 -5.58 16.87
N ILE A 157 -7.72 -5.15 16.14
CA ILE A 157 -7.72 -5.04 14.68
C ILE A 157 -6.52 -5.81 14.14
N GLU A 158 -6.77 -6.70 13.20
CA GLU A 158 -5.74 -7.39 12.42
C GLU A 158 -5.79 -6.92 10.98
N ILE A 159 -4.64 -6.57 10.43
CA ILE A 159 -4.47 -6.08 9.06
C ILE A 159 -3.45 -6.98 8.37
N ARG A 160 -3.76 -7.42 7.14
CA ARG A 160 -2.90 -8.24 6.31
C ARG A 160 -2.73 -7.55 4.97
N LEU A 161 -1.57 -7.00 4.71
CA LEU A 161 -1.26 -6.32 3.46
C LEU A 161 -0.31 -7.18 2.63
N PRO A 162 -0.67 -7.54 1.40
CA PRO A 162 0.29 -8.13 0.47
C PRO A 162 1.51 -7.21 0.33
N TRP A 163 2.70 -7.79 0.31
CA TRP A 163 3.95 -7.03 0.18
C TRP A 163 3.94 -6.07 -1.01
N GLY A 164 3.37 -6.51 -2.13
CA GLY A 164 3.27 -5.69 -3.33
C GLY A 164 2.37 -4.45 -3.19
N LEU A 165 1.44 -4.40 -2.21
CA LEU A 165 0.67 -3.18 -1.92
C LEU A 165 1.53 -2.12 -1.24
N LEU A 166 2.60 -2.52 -0.55
CA LEU A 166 3.56 -1.63 0.10
C LEU A 166 4.82 -1.40 -0.76
N ASN A 167 4.73 -1.66 -2.07
CA ASN A 167 5.85 -1.55 -3.01
C ASN A 167 7.10 -2.35 -2.61
N VAL A 168 6.94 -3.44 -1.82
CA VAL A 168 8.01 -4.39 -1.56
C VAL A 168 8.15 -5.28 -2.78
N THR A 169 9.31 -5.25 -3.40
CA THR A 169 9.61 -6.01 -4.62
C THR A 169 10.18 -7.39 -4.32
N ASP A 170 10.90 -7.49 -3.21
CA ASP A 170 11.42 -8.76 -2.70
C ASP A 170 11.48 -8.76 -1.16
N PRO A 171 10.51 -9.37 -0.49
CA PRO A 171 10.50 -9.43 0.97
C PRO A 171 11.64 -10.28 1.53
N SER A 172 12.14 -11.27 0.78
CA SER A 172 13.22 -12.14 1.26
C SER A 172 14.53 -11.40 1.49
N SER A 173 14.80 -10.38 0.69
CA SER A 173 15.96 -9.50 0.79
C SER A 173 15.64 -8.12 1.36
N ARG A 174 14.39 -7.86 1.75
CA ARG A 174 13.88 -6.56 2.19
C ARG A 174 14.04 -5.48 1.11
N THR A 175 13.83 -5.83 -0.13
CA THR A 175 13.96 -4.88 -1.24
C THR A 175 12.61 -4.22 -1.54
N VAL A 176 12.62 -2.90 -1.63
CA VAL A 176 11.45 -2.05 -1.93
C VAL A 176 11.68 -1.22 -3.19
N LEU A 177 10.63 -0.70 -3.79
CA LEU A 177 10.78 0.34 -4.80
C LEU A 177 11.49 1.57 -4.19
N PHE A 178 12.28 2.23 -5.01
CA PHE A 178 13.09 3.38 -4.62
C PHE A 178 12.91 4.52 -5.62
N ASP A 179 12.55 5.70 -5.13
CA ASP A 179 12.22 6.87 -5.94
C ASP A 179 13.43 7.63 -6.47
N ARG A 180 14.62 7.38 -5.92
CA ARG A 180 15.89 7.98 -6.36
C ARG A 180 16.66 7.01 -7.24
N SER A 181 16.25 6.91 -8.51
CA SER A 181 17.03 6.19 -9.50
C SER A 181 17.97 7.17 -10.22
N ASP A 182 19.27 6.97 -10.05
CA ASP A 182 20.31 7.71 -10.82
C ASP A 182 20.41 7.20 -12.26
N GLN A 183 19.70 6.14 -12.60
CA GLN A 183 19.90 5.40 -13.83
C GLN A 183 18.98 5.80 -14.97
N LEU A 184 17.72 6.17 -14.69
CA LEU A 184 16.77 6.55 -15.74
C LEU A 184 15.79 7.61 -15.22
N GLU A 185 15.70 8.72 -15.94
CA GLU A 185 14.75 9.80 -15.64
C GLU A 185 13.31 9.27 -15.67
N GLY A 186 12.61 9.36 -14.54
CA GLY A 186 11.19 8.97 -14.44
C GLY A 186 10.91 7.52 -14.10
N GLU A 187 11.92 6.70 -13.78
CA GLU A 187 11.71 5.32 -13.34
C GLU A 187 11.99 5.12 -11.84
N PHE A 188 11.37 4.10 -11.27
CA PHE A 188 11.70 3.62 -9.93
C PHE A 188 12.87 2.64 -10.01
N GLY A 189 13.83 2.80 -9.10
CA GLY A 189 14.82 1.79 -8.77
C GLY A 189 14.35 0.87 -7.66
N THR A 190 15.29 0.14 -7.08
CA THR A 190 15.07 -0.67 -5.87
C THR A 190 16.15 -0.39 -4.84
N ALA A 191 15.81 -0.49 -3.56
CA ALA A 191 16.74 -0.37 -2.45
C ALA A 191 16.39 -1.35 -1.33
N VAL A 192 17.39 -1.74 -0.55
CA VAL A 192 17.16 -2.52 0.67
C VAL A 192 16.69 -1.57 1.77
N THR A 193 15.54 -1.87 2.38
CA THR A 193 15.04 -1.10 3.52
C THR A 193 15.65 -1.56 4.84
N ASP A 194 15.82 -0.62 5.78
CA ASP A 194 16.17 -0.91 7.17
C ASP A 194 14.95 -1.34 8.02
N GLY A 195 13.77 -1.33 7.43
CA GLY A 195 12.51 -1.71 8.05
C GLY A 195 11.44 -0.63 7.92
N PHE A 196 10.24 -0.94 8.35
CA PHE A 196 9.09 -0.05 8.28
C PHE A 196 8.92 0.72 9.58
N ARG A 197 8.53 1.98 9.47
CA ARG A 197 8.11 2.80 10.62
C ARG A 197 6.62 3.07 10.48
N MET A 198 5.90 2.88 11.56
CA MET A 198 4.45 2.99 11.54
C MET A 198 4.00 3.95 12.64
N GLY A 199 3.09 4.85 12.26
CA GLY A 199 2.41 5.72 13.19
C GLY A 199 0.90 5.50 13.12
N VAL A 200 0.24 5.48 14.27
CA VAL A 200 -1.20 5.29 14.36
C VAL A 200 -1.85 6.53 14.96
N VAL A 201 -2.96 6.94 14.37
CA VAL A 201 -3.83 8.03 14.87
C VAL A 201 -5.24 7.51 15.00
N VAL A 202 -5.83 7.66 16.16
CA VAL A 202 -7.27 7.49 16.37
C VAL A 202 -7.91 8.86 16.43
N TYR A 203 -8.98 9.08 15.71
CA TYR A 203 -9.68 10.35 15.65
C TYR A 203 -11.21 10.19 15.74
N ASP A 204 -11.88 11.25 16.19
CA ASP A 204 -13.34 11.36 16.15
C ASP A 204 -13.76 11.83 14.76
N LYS A 205 -14.65 11.10 14.10
CA LYS A 205 -15.19 11.47 12.78
C LYS A 205 -15.95 12.78 12.76
N SER A 206 -16.50 13.21 13.90
CA SER A 206 -17.15 14.51 14.03
C SER A 206 -16.14 15.67 14.10
N ASN A 207 -14.88 15.38 14.47
CA ASN A 207 -13.78 16.34 14.55
C ASN A 207 -12.46 15.73 14.04
N PRO A 208 -12.36 15.45 12.74
CA PRO A 208 -11.21 14.74 12.19
C PRO A 208 -9.89 15.54 12.21
N ALA A 209 -9.93 16.81 12.60
CA ALA A 209 -8.72 17.63 12.72
C ALA A 209 -7.98 17.47 14.06
N ALA A 210 -8.57 16.75 15.02
CA ALA A 210 -7.98 16.56 16.35
C ALA A 210 -7.83 15.07 16.67
N PRO A 211 -6.60 14.57 16.93
CA PRO A 211 -6.41 13.17 17.33
C PRO A 211 -6.94 12.93 18.76
N ILE A 212 -7.60 11.80 18.96
CA ILE A 212 -7.95 11.31 20.29
C ILE A 212 -6.73 10.64 20.93
N ALA A 213 -6.02 9.81 20.13
CA ALA A 213 -4.84 9.09 20.56
C ALA A 213 -3.85 8.94 19.39
N THR A 214 -2.57 8.84 19.72
CA THR A 214 -1.51 8.61 18.74
C THR A 214 -0.48 7.62 19.27
N LEU A 215 0.08 6.81 18.36
CA LEU A 215 1.21 5.92 18.63
C LEU A 215 2.23 6.09 17.49
N PRO A 216 3.47 6.52 17.77
CA PRO A 216 3.95 7.01 19.06
C PRO A 216 3.16 8.23 19.55
N SER A 217 3.29 8.54 20.85
CA SER A 217 2.60 9.70 21.43
C SER A 217 3.10 10.99 20.79
N ALA A 218 2.18 11.76 20.21
CA ALA A 218 2.51 13.04 19.61
C ALA A 218 2.67 14.13 20.68
N VAL A 219 3.66 15.01 20.49
CA VAL A 219 3.88 16.16 21.34
C VAL A 219 3.56 17.43 20.55
N ASN A 220 2.62 18.23 21.06
CA ASN A 220 2.17 19.45 20.37
C ASN A 220 1.72 19.21 18.91
N GLY A 221 0.99 18.11 18.66
CA GLY A 221 0.50 17.75 17.33
C GLY A 221 1.62 17.29 16.38
N ARG A 222 2.75 16.83 16.91
CA ARG A 222 3.91 16.42 16.10
C ARG A 222 4.53 15.12 16.58
N TRP A 223 4.88 14.26 15.65
CA TRP A 223 5.79 13.13 15.83
C TRP A 223 7.23 13.52 15.54
N ARG A 224 8.15 13.09 16.39
CA ARG A 224 9.59 13.27 16.20
C ARG A 224 10.20 12.03 15.57
N SER A 225 11.24 12.21 14.80
CA SER A 225 11.99 11.11 14.17
C SER A 225 12.47 10.06 15.19
N ALA A 226 12.89 10.51 16.37
CA ALA A 226 13.37 9.65 17.45
C ALA A 226 12.31 8.77 18.10
N ASP A 227 11.02 9.08 17.87
CA ASP A 227 9.92 8.32 18.47
C ASP A 227 9.61 7.04 17.67
N PHE A 228 10.20 6.88 16.47
CA PHE A 228 9.97 5.74 15.58
C PHE A 228 11.12 4.74 15.63
N THR A 229 10.81 3.53 16.05
CA THR A 229 11.72 2.40 15.89
C THR A 229 11.32 1.64 14.62
N PRO A 230 12.27 1.36 13.69
CA PRO A 230 11.93 0.56 12.51
C PRO A 230 11.57 -0.86 12.93
N TRP A 231 10.42 -1.32 12.49
CA TRP A 231 10.09 -2.72 12.51
C TRP A 231 10.74 -3.41 11.32
N THR A 232 11.49 -4.47 11.56
CA THR A 232 12.20 -5.23 10.54
C THR A 232 11.90 -6.71 10.67
N TRP A 233 12.18 -7.46 9.64
CA TRP A 233 12.03 -8.91 9.60
C TRP A 233 13.33 -9.58 9.16
N THR A 234 13.45 -10.86 9.49
CA THR A 234 14.60 -11.65 9.09
C THR A 234 14.56 -11.90 7.60
N THR A 235 15.68 -11.65 6.91
CA THR A 235 15.84 -12.06 5.52
C THR A 235 15.92 -13.59 5.43
N TRP A 236 15.46 -14.13 4.30
CA TRP A 236 15.56 -15.57 4.05
C TRP A 236 16.10 -15.82 2.66
N GLU A 237 16.73 -16.97 2.47
CA GLU A 237 17.15 -17.41 1.14
C GLU A 237 15.91 -17.69 0.28
N ALA A 238 16.04 -17.46 -1.03
CA ALA A 238 15.00 -17.84 -1.97
C ALA A 238 14.65 -19.32 -1.75
N PRO A 239 13.37 -19.68 -1.62
CA PRO A 239 12.96 -21.06 -1.41
C PRO A 239 13.52 -21.93 -2.55
N THR A 240 14.07 -23.10 -2.21
CA THR A 240 14.53 -24.06 -3.19
C THR A 240 13.33 -24.47 -4.04
N SER A 241 13.22 -23.94 -5.25
CA SER A 241 12.11 -24.25 -6.14
C SER A 241 12.46 -25.48 -6.97
N HIS A 242 11.60 -26.48 -6.95
CA HIS A 242 11.63 -27.56 -7.91
C HIS A 242 10.65 -27.24 -9.05
N SER A 243 11.21 -26.91 -10.22
CA SER A 243 10.37 -26.75 -11.41
C SER A 243 9.80 -28.11 -11.81
N ARG A 244 8.49 -28.26 -11.74
CA ARG A 244 7.76 -29.39 -12.33
C ARG A 244 7.04 -28.91 -13.57
N LEU A 245 7.39 -29.50 -14.71
CA LEU A 245 6.59 -29.30 -15.91
C LEU A 245 5.19 -29.91 -15.69
N LYS A 246 4.16 -29.16 -16.04
CA LYS A 246 2.79 -29.70 -15.99
C LYS A 246 2.71 -30.90 -16.96
N PRO A 247 1.92 -31.95 -16.66
CA PRO A 247 1.81 -33.15 -17.54
C PRO A 247 1.43 -32.81 -18.99
N VAL A 248 0.73 -31.70 -19.22
CA VAL A 248 0.37 -31.22 -20.55
C VAL A 248 1.55 -30.63 -21.34
N TYR A 249 2.67 -30.33 -20.70
CA TYR A 249 3.81 -29.66 -21.33
C TYR A 249 4.38 -30.47 -22.51
N ASP A 250 4.60 -31.77 -22.32
CA ASP A 250 5.15 -32.62 -23.36
C ASP A 250 4.23 -32.72 -24.57
N SER A 251 2.91 -32.74 -24.33
CA SER A 251 1.91 -32.77 -25.39
C SER A 251 1.91 -31.45 -26.17
N LEU A 252 2.01 -30.31 -25.50
CA LEU A 252 2.12 -29.00 -26.13
C LEU A 252 3.43 -28.85 -26.90
N GLN A 253 4.54 -29.28 -26.32
CA GLN A 253 5.84 -29.25 -26.98
C GLN A 253 5.86 -30.12 -28.26
N ALA A 254 5.26 -31.30 -28.22
CA ALA A 254 5.17 -32.18 -29.38
C ALA A 254 4.32 -31.57 -30.50
N THR A 255 3.25 -30.84 -30.14
CA THR A 255 2.35 -30.17 -31.09
C THR A 255 3.00 -28.94 -31.76
N TRP A 256 3.85 -28.23 -31.04
CA TRP A 256 4.45 -26.97 -31.49
C TRP A 256 5.88 -27.08 -32.03
N ARG A 257 6.46 -28.29 -32.08
CA ARG A 257 7.74 -28.49 -32.77
C ARG A 257 7.52 -28.26 -34.27
N PRO A 258 8.25 -27.34 -34.91
CA PRO A 258 8.20 -27.21 -36.37
C PRO A 258 8.65 -28.53 -36.98
N ARG A 259 7.89 -29.00 -37.97
CA ARG A 259 8.25 -30.19 -38.79
C ARG A 259 9.39 -29.83 -39.72
#